data_5189314770fe8a847c43c36d4e85d254
#
_entry.id   5189314770fe8a847c43c36d4e85d254
#
_cell.length_a   1.000
_cell.length_b   1.000
_cell.length_c   1.000
_cell.angle_alpha   90.00
_cell.angle_beta   90.00
_cell.angle_gamma   90.00
#
_symmetry.space_group_name_H-M   'P 1'
#
loop_
_entity.id
_entity.type
_entity.pdbx_description
1 polymer ?
#
loop_
_entity_poly.entity_id
_entity_poly.type
_entity_poly.pdbx_seq_one_letter_code
_entity_poly.pdbx_strand_id
1 'polypeptide(L)'
;MNGPDFFDQASLIAAHDEGNAFDAVVPPIVQTSLFTFPSYDEMLETYRGEKVRPTYTRGLNPTVRMFEDMLAKLEDAEDAIGFASGMSAISSAVLSFVEPGDRIVAVRHIYPDAFRLFGTLLARMRIEVTYVDGRDEASVAGALPGAKLFYMESPTSWVMETHDIGALAALAKSRGIPTIIDNSWASPVFQRPLSLGVDLVVHSASKYLGGHSDVVAGVVAGSKDLIGRIRGEAYPYLGGKLSPFDAWLLIRGLRTLPIRMRAHQASGLEIARRLQDHPIVEKVCHPGLANRLPAGLTGTSGLFSFVFRDGIDIRTFADRLKLFKLGVSWGGHESLIVPGEVVLQQKAQPNSALAFGVHPRSVRLHVGLEGTEALWSDLEAAIIAASEEKT
;
A
#
# COMPACT_ATOMS: atom_id res chain seq x y z
N MET A 1 12.51 5.04 -21.88
CA MET A 1 13.31 5.65 -20.84
C MET A 1 13.82 4.53 -19.94
N ASN A 2 15.06 4.14 -20.12
CA ASN A 2 15.72 3.11 -19.30
C ASN A 2 16.55 3.86 -18.25
N GLY A 3 15.98 4.13 -17.09
CA GLY A 3 16.76 4.60 -15.95
C GLY A 3 17.63 3.46 -15.40
N PRO A 4 18.85 3.73 -14.94
CA PRO A 4 19.74 2.72 -14.35
C PRO A 4 19.08 1.95 -13.19
N ASP A 5 18.18 2.59 -12.44
CA ASP A 5 17.49 1.99 -11.27
C ASP A 5 16.57 0.81 -11.60
N PHE A 6 16.08 0.71 -12.83
CA PHE A 6 15.14 -0.36 -13.18
C PHE A 6 15.82 -1.73 -13.30
N PHE A 7 17.04 -1.77 -13.85
CA PHE A 7 17.81 -3.01 -13.96
C PHE A 7 18.29 -3.48 -12.59
N ASP A 8 18.62 -2.56 -11.70
CA ASP A 8 19.05 -2.88 -10.34
C ASP A 8 17.94 -3.53 -9.51
N GLN A 9 16.70 -3.05 -9.63
CA GLN A 9 15.57 -3.68 -8.95
C GLN A 9 15.24 -5.08 -9.47
N ALA A 10 15.24 -5.28 -10.78
CA ALA A 10 15.05 -6.60 -11.38
C ALA A 10 16.18 -7.56 -10.99
N SER A 11 17.40 -7.06 -10.91
CA SER A 11 18.57 -7.81 -10.43
C SER A 11 18.46 -8.14 -8.94
N LEU A 12 18.05 -7.18 -8.11
CA LEU A 12 17.82 -7.38 -6.66
C LEU A 12 16.75 -8.42 -6.38
N ILE A 13 15.71 -8.50 -7.21
CA ILE A 13 14.63 -9.48 -7.09
C ILE A 13 15.05 -10.85 -7.64
N ALA A 14 15.87 -10.88 -8.68
CA ALA A 14 16.39 -12.11 -9.26
C ALA A 14 17.62 -12.64 -8.51
N ALA A 15 18.44 -11.75 -7.98
CA ALA A 15 19.53 -12.11 -7.06
C ALA A 15 18.92 -12.55 -5.72
N HIS A 16 19.09 -13.70 -5.43
CA HIS A 16 18.33 -14.53 -4.62
C HIS A 16 19.19 -15.08 -3.55
N ASP A 17 18.69 -15.70 -2.76
CA ASP A 17 18.72 -16.86 -1.88
C ASP A 17 20.12 -17.50 -1.69
N GLU A 18 21.22 -16.72 -1.70
CA GLU A 18 22.52 -17.18 -1.23
C GLU A 18 22.40 -17.73 0.19
N GLY A 19 22.69 -19.00 0.34
CA GLY A 19 22.54 -19.71 1.62
C GLY A 19 21.19 -20.40 1.83
N ASN A 20 20.39 -20.52 0.77
CA ASN A 20 19.17 -21.32 0.79
C ASN A 20 19.50 -22.80 1.03
N ALA A 21 18.71 -23.45 1.90
CA ALA A 21 18.89 -24.87 2.17
C ALA A 21 18.73 -25.68 0.86
N PHE A 22 19.66 -26.63 0.65
CA PHE A 22 19.67 -27.53 -0.51
C PHE A 22 20.01 -26.87 -1.85
N ASP A 23 20.53 -25.65 -1.88
CA ASP A 23 20.80 -24.89 -3.13
C ASP A 23 19.58 -24.81 -4.06
N ALA A 24 18.38 -24.80 -3.45
CA ALA A 24 17.12 -24.78 -4.18
C ALA A 24 16.88 -23.37 -4.76
N VAL A 25 16.46 -23.28 -6.04
CA VAL A 25 16.12 -22.00 -6.70
C VAL A 25 14.96 -21.28 -5.98
N VAL A 26 14.04 -22.06 -5.40
CA VAL A 26 12.93 -21.54 -4.60
C VAL A 26 13.17 -21.93 -3.14
N PRO A 27 13.11 -20.98 -2.18
CA PRO A 27 13.36 -21.29 -0.79
C PRO A 27 12.31 -22.27 -0.23
N PRO A 28 12.69 -23.16 0.70
CA PRO A 28 11.73 -24.04 1.38
C PRO A 28 10.83 -23.24 2.32
N ILE A 29 9.61 -23.75 2.53
CA ILE A 29 8.70 -23.20 3.53
C ILE A 29 9.01 -23.85 4.89
N VAL A 30 9.45 -23.06 5.85
CA VAL A 30 9.68 -23.49 7.23
C VAL A 30 8.40 -23.34 8.04
N GLN A 31 7.48 -24.29 7.87
CA GLN A 31 6.17 -24.29 8.53
C GLN A 31 6.24 -24.99 9.89
N THR A 32 6.64 -24.24 10.91
CA THR A 32 6.71 -24.72 12.30
C THR A 32 6.27 -23.64 13.27
N SER A 33 5.80 -24.01 14.44
CA SER A 33 5.51 -23.08 15.53
C SER A 33 6.75 -22.72 16.34
N LEU A 34 7.65 -23.68 16.54
CA LEU A 34 8.82 -23.55 17.43
C LEU A 34 10.07 -24.16 16.81
N PHE A 35 11.22 -23.80 17.36
CA PHE A 35 12.54 -24.34 17.02
C PHE A 35 13.21 -24.88 18.29
N THR A 36 13.83 -26.04 18.20
CA THR A 36 14.57 -26.65 19.31
C THR A 36 15.98 -26.06 19.43
N PHE A 37 16.60 -26.22 20.58
CA PHE A 37 17.99 -25.82 20.84
C PHE A 37 18.87 -27.06 20.79
N PRO A 38 20.08 -26.96 20.19
CA PRO A 38 21.06 -28.06 20.19
C PRO A 38 21.64 -28.38 21.56
N SER A 39 21.70 -27.36 22.44
CA SER A 39 22.26 -27.50 23.79
C SER A 39 21.64 -26.52 24.79
N TYR A 40 21.84 -26.78 26.06
CA TYR A 40 21.48 -25.88 27.16
C TYR A 40 22.20 -24.53 27.05
N ASP A 41 23.49 -24.55 26.71
CA ASP A 41 24.30 -23.33 26.62
C ASP A 41 23.78 -22.43 25.46
N GLU A 42 23.47 -23.00 24.30
CA GLU A 42 22.93 -22.24 23.21
C GLU A 42 21.54 -21.62 23.54
N MET A 43 20.72 -22.35 24.30
CA MET A 43 19.46 -21.79 24.80
C MET A 43 19.75 -20.62 25.77
N LEU A 44 20.71 -20.72 26.65
CA LEU A 44 21.09 -19.69 27.61
C LEU A 44 21.62 -18.44 26.92
N GLU A 45 22.54 -18.58 25.95
CA GLU A 45 23.08 -17.50 25.12
C GLU A 45 21.95 -16.74 24.39
N THR A 46 21.00 -17.49 23.82
CA THR A 46 19.86 -16.90 23.12
C THR A 46 18.96 -16.08 24.05
N TYR A 47 18.67 -16.61 25.26
CA TYR A 47 17.83 -15.88 26.23
C TYR A 47 18.55 -14.69 26.89
N ARG A 48 19.88 -14.66 26.87
CA ARG A 48 20.69 -13.50 27.25
C ARG A 48 20.82 -12.46 26.16
N GLY A 49 20.33 -12.75 24.93
CA GLY A 49 20.46 -11.86 23.76
C GLY A 49 21.87 -11.88 23.14
N GLU A 50 22.73 -12.80 23.52
CA GLU A 50 24.07 -12.97 22.98
C GLU A 50 24.09 -13.66 21.61
N LYS A 51 23.02 -14.42 21.32
CA LYS A 51 22.81 -15.11 20.04
C LYS A 51 21.39 -14.89 19.51
N VAL A 52 21.28 -14.44 18.27
CA VAL A 52 19.98 -14.28 17.57
C VAL A 52 19.69 -15.52 16.75
N ARG A 53 18.55 -16.18 17.03
CA ARG A 53 18.08 -17.34 16.27
C ARG A 53 16.56 -17.47 16.37
N PRO A 54 15.92 -18.20 15.44
CA PRO A 54 14.52 -18.57 15.60
C PRO A 54 14.28 -19.42 16.85
N THR A 55 13.27 -19.02 17.62
CA THR A 55 12.80 -19.78 18.81
C THR A 55 11.32 -20.12 18.66
N TYR A 56 10.54 -19.17 18.19
CA TYR A 56 9.11 -19.29 17.97
C TYR A 56 8.68 -18.44 16.76
N THR A 57 7.89 -19.02 15.86
CA THR A 57 7.55 -18.40 14.57
C THR A 57 6.83 -17.04 14.69
N ARG A 58 6.16 -16.74 15.81
CA ARG A 58 5.61 -15.40 16.03
C ARG A 58 6.70 -14.31 16.12
N GLY A 59 7.89 -14.66 16.64
CA GLY A 59 9.01 -13.74 16.74
C GLY A 59 9.89 -13.70 15.50
N LEU A 60 10.35 -14.87 15.05
CA LEU A 60 11.26 -15.01 13.92
C LEU A 60 11.02 -16.36 13.22
N ASN A 61 10.88 -16.30 11.89
CA ASN A 61 10.80 -17.49 11.05
C ASN A 61 11.67 -17.29 9.80
N PRO A 62 12.48 -18.28 9.38
CA PRO A 62 13.40 -18.12 8.24
C PRO A 62 12.73 -17.71 6.94
N THR A 63 11.56 -18.30 6.61
CA THR A 63 10.81 -17.96 5.38
C THR A 63 10.26 -16.53 5.44
N VAL A 64 9.73 -16.12 6.60
CA VAL A 64 9.24 -14.74 6.80
C VAL A 64 10.41 -13.76 6.70
N ARG A 65 11.54 -14.07 7.34
CA ARG A 65 12.73 -13.21 7.31
C ARG A 65 13.24 -13.00 5.88
N MET A 66 13.23 -14.04 5.05
CA MET A 66 13.62 -13.95 3.66
C MET A 66 12.76 -12.95 2.86
N PHE A 67 11.44 -12.96 3.08
CA PHE A 67 10.54 -11.95 2.49
C PHE A 67 10.87 -10.54 3.01
N GLU A 68 11.07 -10.41 4.32
CA GLU A 68 11.43 -9.13 4.97
C GLU A 68 12.73 -8.56 4.38
N ASP A 69 13.76 -9.39 4.24
CA ASP A 69 15.06 -9.01 3.65
C ASP A 69 14.95 -8.59 2.19
N MET A 70 14.14 -9.30 1.38
CA MET A 70 13.90 -8.93 0.00
C MET A 70 13.21 -7.57 -0.11
N LEU A 71 12.19 -7.33 0.72
CA LEU A 71 11.49 -6.04 0.68
C LEU A 71 12.36 -4.90 1.21
N ALA A 72 13.12 -5.12 2.27
CA ALA A 72 14.06 -4.12 2.78
C ALA A 72 15.03 -3.66 1.67
N LYS A 73 15.59 -4.61 0.89
CA LYS A 73 16.44 -4.28 -0.27
C LYS A 73 15.70 -3.48 -1.33
N LEU A 74 14.43 -3.79 -1.61
CA LEU A 74 13.65 -3.09 -2.63
C LEU A 74 13.31 -1.65 -2.23
N GLU A 75 13.10 -1.39 -0.93
CA GLU A 75 12.79 -0.07 -0.38
C GLU A 75 14.03 0.74 0.01
N ASP A 76 15.25 0.19 -0.17
CA ASP A 76 16.49 0.78 0.36
C ASP A 76 16.44 0.96 1.89
N ALA A 77 15.75 0.05 2.60
CA ALA A 77 15.60 0.02 4.02
C ALA A 77 16.70 -0.82 4.71
N GLU A 78 16.98 -0.52 5.97
CA GLU A 78 17.91 -1.33 6.80
C GLU A 78 17.26 -2.61 7.32
N ASP A 79 15.93 -2.60 7.53
CA ASP A 79 15.16 -3.76 8.01
C ASP A 79 13.69 -3.64 7.57
N ALA A 80 12.97 -4.76 7.63
CA ALA A 80 11.53 -4.80 7.44
C ALA A 80 10.88 -5.82 8.39
N ILE A 81 9.56 -5.72 8.57
CA ILE A 81 8.77 -6.62 9.41
C ILE A 81 7.42 -6.93 8.76
N GLY A 82 7.11 -8.24 8.60
CA GLY A 82 5.93 -8.75 7.93
C GLY A 82 4.75 -8.99 8.87
N PHE A 83 3.54 -8.70 8.38
CA PHE A 83 2.28 -8.77 9.13
C PHE A 83 1.22 -9.59 8.37
N ALA A 84 0.25 -10.11 9.11
CA ALA A 84 -0.89 -10.86 8.59
C ALA A 84 -1.89 -10.02 7.76
N SER A 85 -1.76 -8.69 7.74
CA SER A 85 -2.57 -7.78 6.91
C SER A 85 -1.94 -6.39 6.83
N GLY A 86 -2.32 -5.61 5.81
CA GLY A 86 -1.94 -4.19 5.71
C GLY A 86 -2.39 -3.39 6.93
N MET A 87 -3.60 -3.67 7.45
CA MET A 87 -4.09 -2.99 8.66
C MET A 87 -3.30 -3.37 9.91
N SER A 88 -2.82 -4.60 10.01
CA SER A 88 -1.93 -4.99 11.12
C SER A 88 -0.57 -4.26 11.02
N ALA A 89 -0.05 -4.06 9.82
CA ALA A 89 1.15 -3.26 9.59
C ALA A 89 0.94 -1.79 9.99
N ILE A 90 -0.15 -1.15 9.49
CA ILE A 90 -0.49 0.24 9.81
C ILE A 90 -0.70 0.43 11.31
N SER A 91 -1.54 -0.42 11.93
CA SER A 91 -1.86 -0.28 13.36
C SER A 91 -0.63 -0.50 14.25
N SER A 92 0.22 -1.49 13.95
CA SER A 92 1.44 -1.74 14.70
C SER A 92 2.45 -0.60 14.54
N ALA A 93 2.64 -0.09 13.31
CA ALA A 93 3.51 1.04 13.07
C ALA A 93 3.03 2.30 13.84
N VAL A 94 1.75 2.65 13.72
CA VAL A 94 1.20 3.84 14.39
C VAL A 94 1.28 3.72 15.90
N LEU A 95 0.80 2.59 16.47
CA LEU A 95 0.75 2.38 17.92
C LEU A 95 2.12 2.29 18.58
N SER A 96 3.19 2.03 17.83
CA SER A 96 4.56 2.09 18.34
C SER A 96 5.08 3.53 18.54
N PHE A 97 4.38 4.55 18.03
CA PHE A 97 4.85 5.96 18.07
C PHE A 97 3.92 6.90 18.82
N VAL A 98 2.73 6.45 19.22
CA VAL A 98 1.74 7.28 19.89
C VAL A 98 1.25 6.65 21.19
N GLU A 99 0.97 7.50 22.16
CA GLU A 99 0.41 7.16 23.46
C GLU A 99 -0.97 7.80 23.64
N PRO A 100 -1.78 7.34 24.61
CA PRO A 100 -3.06 7.97 24.92
C PRO A 100 -2.93 9.47 25.22
N GLY A 101 -3.68 10.28 24.48
CA GLY A 101 -3.66 11.74 24.59
C GLY A 101 -2.74 12.45 23.57
N ASP A 102 -2.00 11.69 22.76
CA ASP A 102 -1.18 12.25 21.71
C ASP A 102 -2.02 12.74 20.51
N ARG A 103 -1.36 13.44 19.57
CA ARG A 103 -1.95 13.93 18.35
C ARG A 103 -1.17 13.47 17.12
N ILE A 104 -1.92 13.03 16.09
CA ILE A 104 -1.42 12.66 14.77
C ILE A 104 -1.84 13.74 13.77
N VAL A 105 -0.96 14.08 12.83
CA VAL A 105 -1.34 14.76 11.59
C VAL A 105 -1.40 13.71 10.48
N ALA A 106 -2.43 13.75 9.66
CA ALA A 106 -2.58 12.85 8.52
C ALA A 106 -3.01 13.64 7.27
N VAL A 107 -2.57 13.23 6.10
CA VAL A 107 -3.11 13.77 4.84
C VAL A 107 -4.56 13.35 4.67
N ARG A 108 -5.35 14.12 3.90
CA ARG A 108 -6.71 13.75 3.53
C ARG A 108 -6.69 12.57 2.56
N HIS A 109 -7.86 11.93 2.39
CA HIS A 109 -8.06 10.83 1.45
C HIS A 109 -7.12 9.63 1.67
N ILE A 110 -6.72 9.38 2.92
CA ILE A 110 -6.01 8.14 3.28
C ILE A 110 -6.92 6.93 3.12
N TYR A 111 -6.33 5.75 3.08
CA TYR A 111 -7.03 4.46 3.02
C TYR A 111 -8.19 4.40 4.01
N PRO A 112 -9.42 3.99 3.57
CA PRO A 112 -10.62 4.05 4.41
C PRO A 112 -10.51 3.32 5.75
N ASP A 113 -9.80 2.18 5.81
CA ASP A 113 -9.66 1.46 7.08
C ASP A 113 -8.61 2.10 8.01
N ALA A 114 -7.60 2.80 7.47
CA ALA A 114 -6.72 3.64 8.29
C ALA A 114 -7.53 4.83 8.89
N PHE A 115 -8.39 5.45 8.10
CA PHE A 115 -9.31 6.49 8.59
C PHE A 115 -10.23 5.95 9.69
N ARG A 116 -10.77 4.74 9.54
CA ARG A 116 -11.59 4.07 10.57
C ARG A 116 -10.81 3.76 11.83
N LEU A 117 -9.59 3.21 11.69
CA LEU A 117 -8.68 2.98 12.82
C LEU A 117 -8.53 4.27 13.63
N PHE A 118 -8.25 5.38 12.95
CA PHE A 118 -8.04 6.69 13.57
C PHE A 118 -9.31 7.21 14.25
N GLY A 119 -10.44 7.12 13.58
CA GLY A 119 -11.73 7.59 14.10
C GLY A 119 -12.40 6.67 15.12
N THR A 120 -11.89 5.46 15.36
CA THR A 120 -12.48 4.50 16.30
C THR A 120 -11.53 4.09 17.41
N LEU A 121 -10.54 3.24 17.12
CA LEU A 121 -9.63 2.70 18.13
C LEU A 121 -8.78 3.82 18.75
N LEU A 122 -8.13 4.65 17.92
CA LEU A 122 -7.28 5.72 18.42
C LEU A 122 -8.11 6.80 19.14
N ALA A 123 -9.32 7.11 18.66
CA ALA A 123 -10.22 8.03 19.34
C ALA A 123 -10.60 7.53 20.76
N ARG A 124 -10.80 6.21 20.96
CA ARG A 124 -11.00 5.62 22.31
C ARG A 124 -9.78 5.78 23.21
N MET A 125 -8.58 5.82 22.64
CA MET A 125 -7.33 6.11 23.34
C MET A 125 -7.12 7.61 23.57
N ARG A 126 -8.07 8.45 23.15
CA ARG A 126 -7.98 9.92 23.19
C ARG A 126 -6.82 10.46 22.35
N ILE A 127 -6.45 9.75 21.28
CA ILE A 127 -5.50 10.22 20.29
C ILE A 127 -6.27 11.01 19.24
N GLU A 128 -5.91 12.27 19.08
CA GLU A 128 -6.55 13.18 18.13
C GLU A 128 -5.87 13.09 16.76
N VAL A 129 -6.65 13.21 15.68
CA VAL A 129 -6.11 13.21 14.31
C VAL A 129 -6.56 14.49 13.59
N THR A 130 -5.58 15.27 13.15
CA THR A 130 -5.77 16.45 12.30
C THR A 130 -5.51 16.09 10.85
N TYR A 131 -6.53 16.25 9.99
CA TYR A 131 -6.40 15.99 8.54
C TYR A 131 -6.05 17.26 7.79
N VAL A 132 -5.05 17.18 6.91
CA VAL A 132 -4.52 18.30 6.12
C VAL A 132 -4.53 17.99 4.63
N ASP A 133 -4.59 19.01 3.78
CA ASP A 133 -4.27 18.85 2.36
C ASP A 133 -2.75 18.75 2.20
N GLY A 134 -2.24 17.58 1.82
CA GLY A 134 -0.81 17.34 1.66
C GLY A 134 -0.16 18.09 0.49
N ARG A 135 -0.95 18.75 -0.37
CA ARG A 135 -0.47 19.63 -1.45
C ARG A 135 -0.20 21.06 -0.96
N ASP A 136 -0.73 21.40 0.20
CA ASP A 136 -0.54 22.71 0.85
C ASP A 136 0.48 22.58 2.00
N GLU A 137 1.75 22.84 1.68
CA GLU A 137 2.84 22.79 2.65
C GLU A 137 2.62 23.75 3.84
N ALA A 138 1.97 24.88 3.63
CA ALA A 138 1.67 25.82 4.70
C ALA A 138 0.63 25.27 5.69
N SER A 139 -0.41 24.60 5.18
CA SER A 139 -1.40 23.88 5.98
C SER A 139 -0.75 22.76 6.79
N VAL A 140 0.14 21.96 6.16
CA VAL A 140 0.90 20.92 6.85
C VAL A 140 1.81 21.54 7.92
N ALA A 141 2.58 22.57 7.58
CA ALA A 141 3.48 23.28 8.52
C ALA A 141 2.75 23.82 9.75
N GLY A 142 1.55 24.36 9.57
CA GLY A 142 0.71 24.87 10.64
C GLY A 142 0.13 23.78 11.55
N ALA A 143 -0.13 22.60 11.02
CA ALA A 143 -0.71 21.47 11.76
C ALA A 143 0.33 20.66 12.55
N LEU A 144 1.58 20.58 12.10
CA LEU A 144 2.62 19.73 12.72
C LEU A 144 2.99 20.08 14.17
N PRO A 145 3.05 21.34 14.62
CA PRO A 145 3.50 21.65 15.99
C PRO A 145 2.70 20.87 17.05
N GLY A 146 3.40 20.11 17.90
CA GLY A 146 2.80 19.25 18.94
C GLY A 146 2.24 17.92 18.47
N ALA A 147 2.34 17.59 17.19
CA ALA A 147 2.05 16.23 16.71
C ALA A 147 3.16 15.25 17.10
N LYS A 148 2.80 14.00 17.35
CA LYS A 148 3.73 12.89 17.64
C LYS A 148 4.05 12.06 16.41
N LEU A 149 3.20 12.13 15.37
CA LEU A 149 3.32 11.36 14.15
C LEU A 149 2.72 12.14 12.99
N PHE A 150 3.34 12.04 11.81
CA PHE A 150 2.77 12.47 10.55
C PHE A 150 2.54 11.27 9.64
N TYR A 151 1.28 10.99 9.30
CA TYR A 151 0.87 9.88 8.46
C TYR A 151 0.53 10.37 7.06
N MET A 152 1.14 9.76 6.05
CA MET A 152 1.00 10.12 4.63
C MET A 152 0.51 8.95 3.78
N GLU A 153 -0.08 9.27 2.65
CA GLU A 153 -0.38 8.37 1.53
C GLU A 153 -0.28 9.18 0.25
N SER A 154 0.53 8.74 -0.71
CA SER A 154 0.73 9.45 -1.97
C SER A 154 1.12 8.47 -3.09
N PRO A 155 0.28 8.35 -4.16
CA PRO A 155 -1.02 8.98 -4.35
C PRO A 155 -2.06 8.56 -3.30
N THR A 156 -2.99 9.48 -2.99
CA THR A 156 -4.04 9.24 -1.98
C THR A 156 -5.11 8.29 -2.49
N SER A 157 -5.81 7.64 -1.56
CA SER A 157 -6.96 6.81 -1.88
C SER A 157 -8.06 7.59 -2.60
N TRP A 158 -8.71 6.97 -3.57
CA TRP A 158 -9.83 7.45 -4.36
C TRP A 158 -9.53 8.59 -5.33
N VAL A 159 -9.05 9.73 -4.88
CA VAL A 159 -8.83 10.93 -5.72
C VAL A 159 -7.44 11.01 -6.33
N MET A 160 -6.55 10.09 -5.97
CA MET A 160 -5.20 9.94 -6.51
C MET A 160 -4.35 11.23 -6.47
N GLU A 161 -4.56 12.06 -5.44
CA GLU A 161 -3.74 13.26 -5.20
C GLU A 161 -2.32 12.86 -4.85
N THR A 162 -1.36 13.56 -5.43
CA THR A 162 0.07 13.36 -5.16
C THR A 162 0.64 14.52 -4.37
N HIS A 163 1.64 14.23 -3.54
CA HIS A 163 2.32 15.21 -2.68
C HIS A 163 3.81 15.26 -3.00
N ASP A 164 4.47 16.35 -2.66
CA ASP A 164 5.93 16.40 -2.58
C ASP A 164 6.38 15.74 -1.26
N ILE A 165 6.58 14.41 -1.33
CA ILE A 165 6.93 13.60 -0.16
C ILE A 165 8.22 14.10 0.48
N GLY A 166 9.22 14.49 -0.32
CA GLY A 166 10.51 14.97 0.19
C GLY A 166 10.37 16.26 0.98
N ALA A 167 9.61 17.23 0.47
CA ALA A 167 9.33 18.48 1.16
C ALA A 167 8.56 18.22 2.48
N LEU A 168 7.54 17.39 2.45
CA LEU A 168 6.74 17.04 3.64
C LEU A 168 7.55 16.27 4.69
N ALA A 169 8.39 15.33 4.27
CA ALA A 169 9.28 14.60 5.18
C ALA A 169 10.31 15.52 5.83
N ALA A 170 10.94 16.42 5.05
CA ALA A 170 11.87 17.42 5.58
C ALA A 170 11.20 18.36 6.59
N LEU A 171 9.96 18.75 6.31
CA LEU A 171 9.17 19.61 7.19
C LEU A 171 8.87 18.92 8.55
N ALA A 172 8.48 17.65 8.56
CA ALA A 172 8.27 16.86 9.76
C ALA A 172 9.59 16.64 10.53
N LYS A 173 10.65 16.25 9.81
CA LYS A 173 11.99 16.03 10.37
C LYS A 173 12.56 17.27 11.07
N SER A 174 12.33 18.47 10.51
CA SER A 174 12.76 19.73 11.13
C SER A 174 12.12 19.99 12.50
N ARG A 175 11.07 19.25 12.84
CA ARG A 175 10.32 19.34 14.11
C ARG A 175 10.48 18.08 14.97
N GLY A 176 11.32 17.13 14.55
CA GLY A 176 11.51 15.87 15.25
C GLY A 176 10.28 14.96 15.25
N ILE A 177 9.40 15.11 14.25
CA ILE A 177 8.16 14.32 14.14
C ILE A 177 8.41 13.17 13.17
N PRO A 178 8.29 11.90 13.63
CA PRO A 178 8.43 10.74 12.76
C PRO A 178 7.31 10.69 11.70
N THR A 179 7.66 10.10 10.57
CA THR A 179 6.79 10.00 9.40
C THR A 179 6.51 8.56 9.02
N ILE A 180 5.25 8.26 8.70
CA ILE A 180 4.82 6.98 8.11
C ILE A 180 4.13 7.28 6.80
N ILE A 181 4.46 6.52 5.73
CA ILE A 181 3.76 6.61 4.46
C ILE A 181 3.24 5.24 4.03
N ASP A 182 1.97 5.17 3.59
CA ASP A 182 1.46 4.03 2.85
C ASP A 182 1.86 4.17 1.37
N ASN A 183 2.74 3.27 0.91
CA ASN A 183 3.28 3.23 -0.45
C ASN A 183 2.69 2.07 -1.28
N SER A 184 1.56 1.51 -0.85
CA SER A 184 0.96 0.34 -1.51
C SER A 184 0.63 0.59 -2.98
N TRP A 185 0.21 1.81 -3.34
CA TRP A 185 -0.19 2.17 -4.71
C TRP A 185 0.97 2.15 -5.70
N ALA A 186 2.09 2.77 -5.33
CA ALA A 186 3.25 2.92 -6.21
C ALA A 186 4.17 1.69 -6.20
N SER A 187 4.19 0.95 -5.11
CA SER A 187 5.17 -0.10 -4.80
C SER A 187 6.62 0.43 -4.81
N PRO A 188 7.63 -0.31 -4.35
CA PRO A 188 9.03 0.12 -4.45
C PRO A 188 9.55 0.25 -5.89
N VAL A 189 8.80 -0.26 -6.87
CA VAL A 189 9.15 -0.12 -8.30
C VAL A 189 9.06 1.33 -8.78
N PHE A 190 8.05 2.06 -8.34
CA PHE A 190 7.81 3.42 -8.84
C PHE A 190 8.03 4.52 -7.80
N GLN A 191 8.14 4.18 -6.52
CA GLN A 191 8.36 5.15 -5.46
C GLN A 191 9.09 4.50 -4.29
N ARG A 192 10.17 5.15 -3.80
CA ARG A 192 10.95 4.74 -2.62
C ARG A 192 10.99 5.87 -1.61
N PRO A 193 10.01 5.96 -0.73
CA PRO A 193 9.85 7.11 0.17
C PRO A 193 10.99 7.28 1.18
N LEU A 194 11.68 6.19 1.58
CA LEU A 194 12.83 6.28 2.48
C LEU A 194 13.95 7.14 1.87
N SER A 195 14.20 7.01 0.56
CA SER A 195 15.18 7.85 -0.15
C SER A 195 14.78 9.33 -0.22
N LEU A 196 13.52 9.64 0.03
CA LEU A 196 12.97 11.00 0.11
C LEU A 196 12.93 11.54 1.54
N GLY A 197 13.42 10.78 2.53
CA GLY A 197 13.55 11.20 3.92
C GLY A 197 12.38 10.81 4.83
N VAL A 198 11.45 9.96 4.38
CA VAL A 198 10.43 9.35 5.22
C VAL A 198 11.06 8.33 6.16
N ASP A 199 10.55 8.17 7.38
CA ASP A 199 11.13 7.27 8.38
C ASP A 199 10.64 5.82 8.23
N LEU A 200 9.36 5.61 7.93
CA LEU A 200 8.74 4.29 7.78
C LEU A 200 7.83 4.22 6.55
N VAL A 201 7.98 3.15 5.81
CA VAL A 201 7.12 2.82 4.67
C VAL A 201 6.27 1.61 5.00
N VAL A 202 4.97 1.72 4.77
CA VAL A 202 4.00 0.62 4.93
C VAL A 202 3.50 0.18 3.56
N HIS A 203 3.32 -1.12 3.38
CA HIS A 203 2.59 -1.69 2.26
C HIS A 203 1.50 -2.65 2.73
N SER A 204 0.34 -2.55 2.11
CA SER A 204 -0.57 -3.70 2.02
C SER A 204 0.02 -4.69 1.02
N ALA A 205 0.77 -5.69 1.52
CA ALA A 205 1.42 -6.66 0.67
C ALA A 205 0.43 -7.55 -0.10
N SER A 206 -0.84 -7.55 0.30
CA SER A 206 -1.97 -8.16 -0.42
C SER A 206 -2.16 -7.61 -1.84
N LYS A 207 -1.64 -6.38 -2.11
CA LYS A 207 -1.82 -5.67 -3.37
C LYS A 207 -0.72 -6.07 -4.37
N TYR A 208 -0.06 -5.13 -4.99
CA TYR A 208 0.94 -5.41 -6.03
C TYR A 208 2.09 -6.31 -5.58
N LEU A 209 2.51 -6.27 -4.30
CA LEU A 209 3.58 -7.13 -3.81
C LEU A 209 3.22 -8.62 -3.96
N GLY A 210 2.02 -9.02 -3.52
CA GLY A 210 1.46 -10.36 -3.77
C GLY A 210 1.07 -10.55 -5.24
N GLY A 211 0.21 -9.68 -5.75
CA GLY A 211 -0.14 -9.54 -7.16
C GLY A 211 -1.00 -10.66 -7.75
N HIS A 212 -1.49 -11.60 -6.95
CA HIS A 212 -2.23 -12.78 -7.41
C HIS A 212 -3.58 -12.97 -6.68
N SER A 213 -3.98 -12.05 -5.82
CA SER A 213 -5.25 -12.07 -5.07
C SER A 213 -5.46 -13.30 -4.17
N ASP A 214 -4.36 -13.95 -3.77
CA ASP A 214 -4.33 -15.22 -3.02
C ASP A 214 -3.72 -15.08 -1.61
N VAL A 215 -3.28 -13.87 -1.22
CA VAL A 215 -2.65 -13.61 0.08
C VAL A 215 -3.16 -12.32 0.72
N VAL A 216 -3.36 -12.36 2.03
CA VAL A 216 -3.60 -11.16 2.85
C VAL A 216 -2.39 -10.95 3.74
N ALA A 217 -1.69 -9.83 3.52
CA ALA A 217 -0.46 -9.52 4.25
C ALA A 217 -0.18 -8.01 4.29
N GLY A 218 0.72 -7.61 5.18
CA GLY A 218 1.27 -6.26 5.26
C GLY A 218 2.75 -6.31 5.59
N VAL A 219 3.43 -5.19 5.41
CA VAL A 219 4.84 -5.05 5.76
C VAL A 219 5.18 -3.61 6.09
N VAL A 220 6.11 -3.41 7.00
CA VAL A 220 6.70 -2.11 7.32
C VAL A 220 8.20 -2.20 7.07
N ALA A 221 8.78 -1.19 6.42
CA ALA A 221 10.22 -1.07 6.17
C ALA A 221 10.75 0.27 6.70
N GLY A 222 12.00 0.29 7.16
CA GLY A 222 12.65 1.48 7.69
C GLY A 222 14.03 1.19 8.29
N SER A 223 14.50 2.06 9.19
CA SER A 223 15.74 1.82 9.90
C SER A 223 15.63 0.64 10.88
N LYS A 224 16.76 0.01 11.22
CA LYS A 224 16.82 -1.08 12.21
C LYS A 224 16.23 -0.68 13.56
N ASP A 225 16.49 0.54 13.99
CA ASP A 225 16.01 1.04 15.28
C ASP A 225 14.49 1.16 15.31
N LEU A 226 13.88 1.76 14.24
CA LEU A 226 12.44 1.93 14.17
C LEU A 226 11.71 0.59 13.98
N ILE A 227 12.23 -0.29 13.14
CA ILE A 227 11.69 -1.66 12.99
C ILE A 227 11.89 -2.46 14.28
N GLY A 228 13.03 -2.31 14.96
CA GLY A 228 13.30 -2.92 16.27
C GLY A 228 12.28 -2.49 17.32
N ARG A 229 11.90 -1.21 17.34
CA ARG A 229 10.85 -0.68 18.20
C ARG A 229 9.50 -1.35 17.94
N ILE A 230 9.08 -1.42 16.68
CA ILE A 230 7.82 -2.09 16.30
C ILE A 230 7.86 -3.57 16.69
N ARG A 231 8.99 -4.25 16.46
CA ARG A 231 9.22 -5.66 16.80
C ARG A 231 9.18 -5.94 18.30
N GLY A 232 9.57 -5.00 19.12
CA GLY A 232 9.60 -5.12 20.59
C GLY A 232 8.31 -4.68 21.27
N GLU A 233 7.62 -3.66 20.75
CA GLU A 233 6.50 -3.01 21.45
C GLU A 233 5.13 -3.48 20.95
N ALA A 234 4.84 -3.41 19.66
CA ALA A 234 3.52 -3.70 19.13
C ALA A 234 3.38 -5.13 18.58
N TYR A 235 4.33 -5.56 17.77
CA TYR A 235 4.25 -6.82 17.02
C TYR A 235 3.96 -8.06 17.87
N PRO A 236 4.65 -8.30 19.01
CA PRO A 236 4.43 -9.51 19.79
C PRO A 236 3.06 -9.59 20.44
N TYR A 237 2.49 -8.43 20.77
CA TYR A 237 1.28 -8.30 21.59
C TYR A 237 0.02 -8.14 20.78
N LEU A 238 0.08 -7.48 19.62
CA LEU A 238 -1.05 -7.40 18.68
C LEU A 238 -1.27 -8.69 17.88
N GLY A 239 -0.24 -9.55 17.82
CA GLY A 239 -0.34 -10.90 17.30
C GLY A 239 -0.53 -11.01 15.77
N GLY A 240 -0.36 -9.92 15.05
CA GLY A 240 -0.56 -9.85 13.59
C GLY A 240 0.61 -10.41 12.77
N LYS A 241 1.22 -11.53 13.19
CA LYS A 241 2.40 -12.11 12.53
C LYS A 241 2.08 -12.65 11.13
N LEU A 242 2.99 -12.47 10.18
CA LEU A 242 2.91 -13.09 8.86
C LEU A 242 3.12 -14.61 8.95
N SER A 243 2.35 -15.40 8.19
CA SER A 243 2.56 -16.85 8.11
C SER A 243 3.73 -17.18 7.16
N PRO A 244 4.48 -18.28 7.41
CA PRO A 244 5.55 -18.69 6.49
C PRO A 244 5.05 -19.03 5.08
N PHE A 245 3.85 -19.59 4.95
CA PHE A 245 3.25 -19.88 3.65
C PHE A 245 2.91 -18.60 2.89
N ASP A 246 2.28 -17.63 3.54
CA ASP A 246 1.97 -16.33 2.92
C ASP A 246 3.25 -15.58 2.55
N ALA A 247 4.29 -15.61 3.40
CA ALA A 247 5.60 -15.04 3.08
C ALA A 247 6.22 -15.66 1.82
N TRP A 248 6.07 -16.97 1.65
CA TRP A 248 6.55 -17.67 0.45
C TRP A 248 5.78 -17.23 -0.81
N LEU A 249 4.46 -17.07 -0.74
CA LEU A 249 3.66 -16.52 -1.84
C LEU A 249 4.08 -15.08 -2.17
N LEU A 250 4.39 -14.26 -1.16
CA LEU A 250 4.89 -12.91 -1.36
C LEU A 250 6.28 -12.90 -2.03
N ILE A 251 7.21 -13.79 -1.64
CA ILE A 251 8.51 -13.96 -2.32
C ILE A 251 8.27 -14.27 -3.80
N ARG A 252 7.34 -15.18 -4.11
CA ARG A 252 6.96 -15.49 -5.49
C ARG A 252 6.39 -14.27 -6.21
N GLY A 253 5.52 -13.49 -5.55
CA GLY A 253 4.92 -12.27 -6.08
C GLY A 253 5.98 -11.20 -6.40
N LEU A 254 6.93 -10.97 -5.51
CA LEU A 254 8.00 -9.98 -5.69
C LEU A 254 8.84 -10.26 -6.95
N ARG A 255 9.10 -11.52 -7.27
CA ARG A 255 9.91 -11.90 -8.45
C ARG A 255 9.32 -11.44 -9.79
N THR A 256 8.03 -11.20 -9.86
CA THR A 256 7.34 -10.69 -11.06
C THR A 256 6.83 -9.26 -10.90
N LEU A 257 7.09 -8.62 -9.77
CA LEU A 257 6.57 -7.29 -9.46
C LEU A 257 6.89 -6.24 -10.55
N PRO A 258 8.15 -6.07 -11.03
CA PRO A 258 8.46 -5.04 -12.03
C PRO A 258 7.77 -5.28 -13.38
N ILE A 259 7.59 -6.54 -13.78
CA ILE A 259 6.91 -6.90 -15.03
C ILE A 259 5.42 -6.55 -14.92
N ARG A 260 4.78 -6.92 -13.81
CA ARG A 260 3.36 -6.64 -13.56
C ARG A 260 3.11 -5.13 -13.42
N MET A 261 3.94 -4.42 -12.68
CA MET A 261 3.80 -2.96 -12.53
C MET A 261 3.89 -2.22 -13.85
N ARG A 262 4.78 -2.64 -14.77
CA ARG A 262 4.85 -2.06 -16.13
C ARG A 262 3.60 -2.34 -16.94
N ALA A 263 3.07 -3.55 -16.87
CA ALA A 263 1.84 -3.91 -17.57
C ALA A 263 0.64 -3.12 -17.02
N HIS A 264 0.48 -3.04 -15.70
CA HIS A 264 -0.55 -2.22 -15.05
C HIS A 264 -0.44 -0.73 -15.43
N GLN A 265 0.80 -0.18 -15.43
CA GLN A 265 1.02 1.21 -15.86
C GLN A 265 0.61 1.43 -17.32
N ALA A 266 1.04 0.57 -18.22
CA ALA A 266 0.75 0.73 -19.65
C ALA A 266 -0.75 0.69 -19.92
N SER A 267 -1.45 -0.33 -19.43
CA SER A 267 -2.89 -0.48 -19.62
C SER A 267 -3.69 0.58 -18.85
N GLY A 268 -3.31 0.86 -17.60
CA GLY A 268 -4.00 1.85 -16.77
C GLY A 268 -3.93 3.25 -17.34
N LEU A 269 -2.74 3.69 -17.79
CA LEU A 269 -2.56 5.02 -18.38
C LEU A 269 -3.28 5.16 -19.72
N GLU A 270 -3.26 4.15 -20.56
CA GLU A 270 -3.97 4.17 -21.86
C GLU A 270 -5.49 4.25 -21.66
N ILE A 271 -6.05 3.43 -20.77
CA ILE A 271 -7.49 3.48 -20.44
C ILE A 271 -7.84 4.84 -19.80
N ALA A 272 -7.00 5.39 -18.94
CA ALA A 272 -7.23 6.71 -18.35
C ALA A 272 -7.25 7.83 -19.39
N ARG A 273 -6.40 7.77 -20.43
CA ARG A 273 -6.41 8.73 -21.55
C ARG A 273 -7.71 8.62 -22.37
N ARG A 274 -8.11 7.42 -22.76
CA ARG A 274 -9.34 7.19 -23.51
C ARG A 274 -10.57 7.66 -22.72
N LEU A 275 -10.61 7.43 -21.41
CA LEU A 275 -11.67 7.95 -20.55
C LEU A 275 -11.63 9.48 -20.45
N GLN A 276 -10.44 10.10 -20.40
CA GLN A 276 -10.31 11.55 -20.37
C GLN A 276 -10.87 12.22 -21.62
N ASP A 277 -10.70 11.60 -22.78
CA ASP A 277 -11.18 12.07 -24.06
C ASP A 277 -12.67 11.71 -24.31
N HIS A 278 -13.27 10.87 -23.48
CA HIS A 278 -14.64 10.41 -23.64
C HIS A 278 -15.66 11.47 -23.19
N PRO A 279 -16.65 11.85 -24.06
CA PRO A 279 -17.55 13.00 -23.82
C PRO A 279 -18.40 12.88 -22.55
N ILE A 280 -18.70 11.64 -22.10
CA ILE A 280 -19.52 11.39 -20.91
C ILE A 280 -18.70 11.44 -19.59
N VAL A 281 -17.38 11.52 -19.67
CA VAL A 281 -16.50 11.61 -18.52
C VAL A 281 -16.24 13.07 -18.19
N GLU A 282 -16.45 13.43 -16.93
CA GLU A 282 -16.20 14.79 -16.42
C GLU A 282 -14.74 14.99 -16.04
N LYS A 283 -14.17 13.99 -15.37
CA LYS A 283 -12.82 14.07 -14.81
C LYS A 283 -12.22 12.67 -14.67
N VAL A 284 -10.92 12.56 -14.92
CA VAL A 284 -10.13 11.37 -14.61
C VAL A 284 -9.08 11.74 -13.56
N CYS A 285 -9.02 10.98 -12.49
CA CYS A 285 -8.04 11.12 -11.40
C CYS A 285 -6.96 10.05 -11.56
N HIS A 286 -5.97 10.33 -12.41
CA HIS A 286 -4.82 9.45 -12.63
C HIS A 286 -3.53 10.30 -12.68
N PRO A 287 -2.54 10.04 -11.83
CA PRO A 287 -1.34 10.88 -11.74
C PRO A 287 -0.57 11.03 -13.05
N GLY A 288 -0.57 9.98 -13.89
CA GLY A 288 0.12 9.98 -15.18
C GLY A 288 -0.52 10.86 -16.27
N LEU A 289 -1.68 11.47 -16.02
CA LEU A 289 -2.30 12.47 -16.91
C LEU A 289 -1.78 13.88 -16.64
N ALA A 290 -1.08 14.10 -15.53
CA ALA A 290 -0.43 15.36 -15.25
C ALA A 290 0.79 15.57 -16.18
N ASN A 291 1.12 16.83 -16.45
CA ASN A 291 2.28 17.18 -17.28
C ASN A 291 3.61 16.65 -16.69
N ARG A 292 3.66 16.47 -15.38
CA ARG A 292 4.82 15.95 -14.67
C ARG A 292 4.36 15.20 -13.42
N LEU A 293 4.96 14.05 -13.17
CA LEU A 293 4.85 13.36 -11.89
C LEU A 293 5.64 14.12 -10.80
N PRO A 294 5.22 14.06 -9.53
CA PRO A 294 5.98 14.65 -8.43
C PRO A 294 7.36 13.99 -8.29
N ALA A 295 8.28 14.67 -7.65
CA ALA A 295 9.62 14.14 -7.38
C ALA A 295 9.52 12.81 -6.62
N GLY A 296 10.31 11.82 -7.04
CA GLY A 296 10.35 10.49 -6.43
C GLY A 296 9.29 9.51 -6.92
N LEU A 297 8.26 9.95 -7.66
CA LEU A 297 7.32 9.05 -8.34
C LEU A 297 7.76 8.88 -9.81
N THR A 298 8.23 7.68 -10.18
CA THR A 298 8.84 7.40 -11.49
C THR A 298 7.90 6.70 -12.47
N GLY A 299 6.71 6.29 -12.01
CA GLY A 299 5.71 5.62 -12.81
C GLY A 299 4.35 5.61 -12.13
N THR A 300 3.38 4.91 -12.73
CA THR A 300 2.00 4.84 -12.26
C THR A 300 1.51 3.40 -12.20
N SER A 301 0.42 3.17 -11.48
CA SER A 301 -0.19 1.84 -11.37
C SER A 301 -1.49 1.74 -12.18
N GLY A 302 -2.13 0.57 -12.12
CA GLY A 302 -3.43 0.34 -12.75
C GLY A 302 -4.62 0.84 -11.94
N LEU A 303 -4.40 1.43 -10.75
CA LEU A 303 -5.47 1.91 -9.89
C LEU A 303 -5.68 3.41 -10.05
N PHE A 304 -6.89 3.81 -10.46
CA PHE A 304 -7.28 5.21 -10.55
C PHE A 304 -8.80 5.37 -10.42
N SER A 305 -9.32 6.59 -10.48
CA SER A 305 -10.74 6.85 -10.51
C SER A 305 -11.11 7.85 -11.60
N PHE A 306 -12.39 7.86 -11.97
CA PHE A 306 -12.95 8.87 -12.85
C PHE A 306 -14.36 9.25 -12.39
N VAL A 307 -14.89 10.35 -12.90
CA VAL A 307 -16.22 10.87 -12.58
C VAL A 307 -17.03 10.95 -13.86
N PHE A 308 -18.21 10.37 -13.86
CA PHE A 308 -19.17 10.54 -14.97
C PHE A 308 -19.88 11.89 -14.90
N ARG A 309 -20.20 12.46 -16.08
CA ARG A 309 -21.19 13.55 -16.19
C ARG A 309 -22.58 13.04 -15.86
N ASP A 310 -23.56 13.96 -15.81
CA ASP A 310 -24.96 13.58 -15.77
C ASP A 310 -25.35 12.80 -17.02
N GLY A 311 -26.35 11.91 -16.90
CA GLY A 311 -26.87 11.17 -18.05
C GLY A 311 -26.44 9.69 -18.10
N ILE A 312 -25.57 9.23 -17.22
CA ILE A 312 -25.21 7.81 -17.10
C ILE A 312 -25.93 7.16 -15.91
N ASP A 313 -26.47 5.97 -16.14
CA ASP A 313 -26.90 5.08 -15.07
C ASP A 313 -25.71 4.20 -14.61
N ILE A 314 -25.12 4.55 -13.47
CA ILE A 314 -23.94 3.86 -12.93
C ILE A 314 -24.22 2.38 -12.60
N ARG A 315 -25.47 2.05 -12.22
CA ARG A 315 -25.85 0.67 -11.94
C ARG A 315 -25.82 -0.15 -13.23
N THR A 316 -26.50 0.30 -14.27
CA THR A 316 -26.45 -0.34 -15.60
C THR A 316 -25.02 -0.44 -16.11
N PHE A 317 -24.22 0.63 -16.01
CA PHE A 317 -22.80 0.57 -16.37
C PHE A 317 -22.06 -0.56 -15.64
N ALA A 318 -22.18 -0.63 -14.32
CA ALA A 318 -21.49 -1.63 -13.51
C ALA A 318 -21.96 -3.07 -13.81
N ASP A 319 -23.27 -3.28 -14.01
CA ASP A 319 -23.85 -4.59 -14.26
C ASP A 319 -23.59 -5.12 -15.69
N ARG A 320 -23.30 -4.23 -16.65
CA ARG A 320 -22.98 -4.61 -18.04
C ARG A 320 -21.53 -5.01 -18.26
N LEU A 321 -20.64 -4.67 -17.35
CA LEU A 321 -19.23 -5.04 -17.42
C LEU A 321 -19.03 -6.57 -17.31
N LYS A 322 -18.17 -7.11 -18.16
CA LYS A 322 -17.87 -8.54 -18.24
C LYS A 322 -16.49 -8.89 -17.70
N LEU A 323 -15.49 -8.12 -18.03
CA LEU A 323 -14.11 -8.30 -17.57
C LEU A 323 -13.88 -7.60 -16.23
N PHE A 324 -14.28 -6.34 -16.11
CA PHE A 324 -14.28 -5.67 -14.82
C PHE A 324 -15.35 -6.25 -13.91
N LYS A 325 -14.97 -6.63 -12.70
CA LYS A 325 -15.90 -7.15 -11.70
C LYS A 325 -16.14 -6.15 -10.59
N LEU A 326 -17.37 -6.12 -10.06
CA LEU A 326 -17.68 -5.41 -8.83
C LEU A 326 -16.91 -6.07 -7.68
N GLY A 327 -15.96 -5.36 -7.12
CA GLY A 327 -15.11 -5.90 -6.06
C GLY A 327 -14.27 -4.85 -5.39
N VAL A 328 -14.12 -4.97 -4.07
CA VAL A 328 -13.17 -4.16 -3.30
C VAL A 328 -11.75 -4.67 -3.53
N SER A 329 -10.74 -3.94 -3.09
CA SER A 329 -9.34 -4.27 -3.33
C SER A 329 -8.83 -3.89 -4.74
N TRP A 330 -7.61 -4.30 -5.06
CA TRP A 330 -6.86 -4.02 -6.29
C TRP A 330 -5.46 -4.64 -6.24
N GLY A 331 -4.71 -4.58 -7.32
CA GLY A 331 -3.29 -4.99 -7.36
C GLY A 331 -3.07 -6.45 -7.75
N GLY A 332 -4.13 -7.20 -8.01
CA GLY A 332 -4.10 -8.54 -8.59
C GLY A 332 -4.07 -8.52 -10.13
N HIS A 333 -4.22 -9.69 -10.72
CA HIS A 333 -4.27 -9.88 -12.16
C HIS A 333 -5.62 -9.47 -12.77
N GLU A 334 -6.69 -9.50 -11.97
CA GLU A 334 -8.06 -9.22 -12.35
C GLU A 334 -8.39 -7.73 -12.34
N SER A 335 -9.27 -7.29 -13.24
CA SER A 335 -9.81 -5.93 -13.28
C SER A 335 -11.04 -5.78 -12.38
N LEU A 336 -11.05 -4.71 -11.57
CA LEU A 336 -12.10 -4.46 -10.58
C LEU A 336 -12.65 -3.04 -10.68
N ILE A 337 -13.93 -2.90 -10.31
CA ILE A 337 -14.57 -1.59 -10.15
C ILE A 337 -15.23 -1.43 -8.78
N VAL A 338 -15.27 -0.19 -8.31
CA VAL A 338 -16.07 0.23 -7.15
C VAL A 338 -16.78 1.55 -7.49
N PRO A 339 -18.12 1.56 -7.60
CA PRO A 339 -18.88 2.81 -7.75
C PRO A 339 -18.83 3.66 -6.46
N GLY A 340 -18.68 4.99 -6.63
CA GLY A 340 -18.63 5.95 -5.52
C GLY A 340 -19.91 5.95 -4.69
N GLU A 341 -21.07 5.91 -5.33
CA GLU A 341 -22.35 5.87 -4.62
C GLU A 341 -22.47 4.71 -3.62
N VAL A 342 -21.85 3.53 -3.93
CA VAL A 342 -21.87 2.37 -3.04
C VAL A 342 -21.08 2.63 -1.77
N VAL A 343 -19.87 3.19 -1.88
CA VAL A 343 -19.04 3.47 -0.70
C VAL A 343 -19.62 4.57 0.17
N LEU A 344 -20.34 5.52 -0.42
CA LEU A 344 -21.05 6.57 0.34
C LEU A 344 -22.21 6.03 1.18
N GLN A 345 -22.71 4.82 0.92
CA GLN A 345 -23.75 4.18 1.75
C GLN A 345 -23.21 3.55 3.05
N GLN A 346 -21.91 3.44 3.21
CA GLN A 346 -21.31 2.94 4.45
C GLN A 346 -21.50 3.96 5.60
N LYS A 347 -22.54 3.76 6.42
CA LYS A 347 -22.91 4.67 7.52
C LYS A 347 -22.61 4.11 8.92
N ALA A 348 -22.34 2.82 9.04
CA ALA A 348 -22.15 2.16 10.33
C ALA A 348 -20.81 2.48 11.03
N GLN A 349 -19.85 3.04 10.30
CA GLN A 349 -18.51 3.38 10.78
C GLN A 349 -18.03 4.70 10.14
N PRO A 350 -16.98 5.35 10.68
CA PRO A 350 -16.37 6.51 10.04
C PRO A 350 -16.05 6.23 8.56
N ASN A 351 -16.44 7.15 7.68
CA ASN A 351 -16.34 7.00 6.25
C ASN A 351 -15.55 8.15 5.63
N SER A 352 -14.32 7.88 5.19
CA SER A 352 -13.43 8.87 4.56
C SER A 352 -14.02 9.42 3.25
N ALA A 353 -14.78 8.62 2.50
CA ALA A 353 -15.41 9.07 1.26
C ALA A 353 -16.47 10.17 1.55
N LEU A 354 -17.24 10.02 2.62
CA LEU A 354 -18.18 11.06 3.08
C LEU A 354 -17.43 12.26 3.66
N ALA A 355 -16.44 12.02 4.53
CA ALA A 355 -15.72 13.08 5.24
C ALA A 355 -14.95 14.00 4.27
N PHE A 356 -14.43 13.47 3.17
CA PHE A 356 -13.61 14.21 2.21
C PHE A 356 -14.33 14.48 0.88
N GLY A 357 -15.62 14.21 0.77
CA GLY A 357 -16.44 14.64 -0.37
C GLY A 357 -16.16 13.87 -1.66
N VAL A 358 -15.98 12.54 -1.59
CA VAL A 358 -15.91 11.72 -2.80
C VAL A 358 -17.20 11.88 -3.62
N HIS A 359 -17.04 12.14 -4.93
CA HIS A 359 -18.16 12.41 -5.78
C HIS A 359 -19.03 11.15 -6.01
N PRO A 360 -20.36 11.20 -5.86
CA PRO A 360 -21.23 10.02 -5.99
C PRO A 360 -21.15 9.35 -7.36
N ARG A 361 -20.95 10.12 -8.43
CA ARG A 361 -20.76 9.59 -9.79
C ARG A 361 -19.32 9.16 -10.08
N SER A 362 -18.45 9.11 -9.10
CA SER A 362 -17.10 8.58 -9.29
C SER A 362 -17.11 7.05 -9.38
N VAL A 363 -16.19 6.52 -10.15
CA VAL A 363 -15.91 5.08 -10.24
C VAL A 363 -14.41 4.88 -10.05
N ARG A 364 -14.03 4.01 -9.14
CA ARG A 364 -12.64 3.59 -8.99
C ARG A 364 -12.41 2.34 -9.82
N LEU A 365 -11.41 2.38 -10.68
CA LEU A 365 -10.95 1.24 -11.49
C LEU A 365 -9.63 0.69 -10.96
N HIS A 366 -9.52 -0.63 -10.94
CA HIS A 366 -8.25 -1.32 -11.01
C HIS A 366 -8.17 -2.02 -12.37
N VAL A 367 -7.21 -1.64 -13.18
CA VAL A 367 -6.92 -2.22 -14.49
C VAL A 367 -5.96 -3.39 -14.28
N GLY A 368 -6.42 -4.59 -14.55
CA GLY A 368 -5.69 -5.84 -14.41
C GLY A 368 -4.76 -6.14 -15.59
N LEU A 369 -4.56 -7.42 -15.86
CA LEU A 369 -3.61 -7.93 -16.86
C LEU A 369 -4.30 -8.61 -18.06
N GLU A 370 -5.60 -8.43 -18.24
CA GLU A 370 -6.41 -9.06 -19.30
C GLU A 370 -6.14 -8.49 -20.69
N GLY A 371 -5.44 -7.35 -20.78
CA GLY A 371 -5.09 -6.68 -22.04
C GLY A 371 -5.90 -5.42 -22.29
N THR A 372 -5.21 -4.36 -22.69
CA THR A 372 -5.76 -2.99 -22.81
C THR A 372 -6.98 -2.90 -23.72
N GLU A 373 -6.91 -3.50 -24.91
CA GLU A 373 -8.01 -3.41 -25.89
C GLU A 373 -9.26 -4.17 -25.47
N ALA A 374 -9.09 -5.35 -24.86
CA ALA A 374 -10.21 -6.13 -24.31
C ALA A 374 -10.92 -5.36 -23.20
N LEU A 375 -10.14 -4.78 -22.28
CA LEU A 375 -10.66 -3.99 -21.16
C LEU A 375 -11.33 -2.70 -21.62
N TRP A 376 -10.75 -2.02 -22.63
CA TRP A 376 -11.39 -0.84 -23.21
C TRP A 376 -12.73 -1.18 -23.88
N SER A 377 -12.77 -2.24 -24.68
CA SER A 377 -14.01 -2.69 -25.35
C SER A 377 -15.11 -3.03 -24.34
N ASP A 378 -14.76 -3.60 -23.19
CA ASP A 378 -15.70 -3.90 -22.10
C ASP A 378 -16.26 -2.61 -21.48
N LEU A 379 -15.38 -1.64 -21.18
CA LEU A 379 -15.78 -0.33 -20.64
C LEU A 379 -16.67 0.44 -21.63
N GLU A 380 -16.27 0.54 -22.89
CA GLU A 380 -16.98 1.29 -23.93
C GLU A 380 -18.39 0.71 -24.18
N ALA A 381 -18.51 -0.61 -24.30
CA ALA A 381 -19.78 -1.28 -24.43
C ALA A 381 -20.72 -1.04 -23.23
N ALA A 382 -20.17 -1.06 -22.01
CA ALA A 382 -20.94 -0.78 -20.81
C ALA A 382 -21.38 0.69 -20.70
N ILE A 383 -20.53 1.63 -21.12
CA ILE A 383 -20.86 3.08 -21.20
C ILE A 383 -22.00 3.32 -22.20
N ILE A 384 -21.93 2.73 -23.41
CA ILE A 384 -22.98 2.86 -24.43
C ILE A 384 -24.33 2.36 -23.89
N ALA A 385 -24.34 1.15 -23.32
CA ALA A 385 -25.57 0.57 -22.74
C ALA A 385 -26.18 1.44 -21.63
N ALA A 386 -25.32 1.99 -20.75
CA ALA A 386 -25.76 2.86 -19.66
C ALA A 386 -26.27 4.25 -20.10
N SER A 387 -25.92 4.67 -21.32
CA SER A 387 -26.38 5.93 -21.91
C SER A 387 -27.74 5.78 -22.60
N GLU A 388 -28.04 4.61 -23.18
CA GLU A 388 -29.28 4.34 -23.96
C GLU A 388 -30.51 4.09 -23.07
N GLU A 389 -30.36 3.55 -21.87
CA GLU A 389 -31.50 3.24 -20.99
C GLU A 389 -32.18 4.47 -20.36
N LYS A 390 -31.70 5.69 -20.62
CA LYS A 390 -32.29 6.95 -20.14
C LYS A 390 -33.11 7.71 -21.22
N THR A 391 -33.18 7.19 -22.42
CA THR A 391 -34.04 7.74 -23.51
C THR A 391 -35.33 6.96 -23.57
#